data_3cced7d3422d1763fc475dc1cf481012
#
_entry.id   3cced7d3422d1763fc475dc1cf481012
#
_cell.length_a   1.000
_cell.length_b   1.000
_cell.length_c   1.000
_cell.angle_alpha   90.00
_cell.angle_beta   90.00
_cell.angle_gamma   90.00
#
_symmetry.space_group_name_H-M   'P 1'
#
loop_
_entity.id
_entity.type
_entity.pdbx_description
1 polymer ?
#
loop_
_entity_poly.entity_id
_entity_poly.type
_entity_poly.pdbx_seq_one_letter_code
_entity_poly.pdbx_strand_id
1 'polypeptide(L)'
;EYADYSLMRFDFTEDVLAEYDFNTSIEKIFRPAHTFRLGGEVKFGPFALRAGYAMQCNPYVEVQNDASINYTTFGFGYRKNKVGFDLAYVHSTGDSKYYWYDGAESNMTEIHNIIQATLILKF
;
A
#
# COMPACT_ATOMS: atom_id res chain seq x y z
N GLU A 1 6.55 -7.43 -4.58
CA GLU A 1 7.20 -6.18 -5.04
C GLU A 1 8.20 -5.73 -3.99
N TYR A 2 9.38 -5.33 -4.42
CA TYR A 2 10.46 -4.85 -3.58
C TYR A 2 10.88 -3.47 -4.08
N ALA A 3 10.97 -2.50 -3.17
CA ALA A 3 11.48 -1.17 -3.45
C ALA A 3 12.49 -0.79 -2.35
N ASP A 4 13.69 -0.40 -2.77
CA ASP A 4 14.73 0.06 -1.86
C ASP A 4 14.83 1.58 -1.93
N TYR A 5 14.20 2.25 -0.98
CA TYR A 5 14.19 3.71 -0.91
C TYR A 5 15.50 4.28 -0.37
N SER A 6 16.36 3.47 0.26
CA SER A 6 17.68 3.92 0.73
C SER A 6 18.66 4.19 -0.43
N LEU A 7 18.33 3.67 -1.63
CA LEU A 7 19.14 3.88 -2.84
C LEU A 7 18.79 5.17 -3.60
N MET A 8 17.79 5.93 -3.14
CA MET A 8 17.52 7.24 -3.73
C MET A 8 18.72 8.15 -3.58
N ARG A 9 19.04 8.90 -4.65
CA ARG A 9 20.14 9.87 -4.69
C ARG A 9 19.66 11.16 -5.33
N PHE A 10 20.14 12.26 -4.77
CA PHE A 10 20.02 13.58 -5.39
C PHE A 10 21.41 13.99 -5.89
N ASP A 11 21.45 14.57 -7.06
CA ASP A 11 22.64 15.10 -7.69
C ASP A 11 22.53 16.63 -7.73
N PHE A 12 23.45 17.32 -7.04
CA PHE A 12 23.51 18.78 -6.97
C PHE A 12 24.70 19.26 -7.79
N THR A 13 24.43 20.07 -8.80
CA THR A 13 25.45 20.52 -9.78
C THR A 13 26.50 21.48 -9.18
N GLU A 14 26.23 22.11 -8.04
CA GLU A 14 27.08 23.18 -7.50
C GLU A 14 27.57 22.96 -6.06
N ASP A 15 26.98 22.03 -5.29
CA ASP A 15 27.35 21.83 -3.87
C ASP A 15 27.47 20.34 -3.51
N VAL A 16 28.68 19.82 -3.68
CA VAL A 16 29.02 18.41 -3.42
C VAL A 16 28.90 18.04 -1.94
N LEU A 17 29.10 18.98 -1.01
CA LEU A 17 29.00 18.72 0.43
C LEU A 17 27.53 18.58 0.84
N ALA A 18 26.66 19.44 0.33
CA ALA A 18 25.23 19.34 0.55
C ALA A 18 24.65 18.06 -0.05
N GLU A 19 25.11 17.65 -1.23
CA GLU A 19 24.75 16.38 -1.85
C GLU A 19 25.12 15.19 -0.96
N TYR A 20 26.33 15.14 -0.45
CA TYR A 20 26.80 14.07 0.41
C TYR A 20 25.99 13.97 1.71
N ASP A 21 25.74 15.09 2.38
CA ASP A 21 24.96 15.14 3.61
C ASP A 21 23.50 14.73 3.39
N PHE A 22 22.90 15.18 2.28
CA PHE A 22 21.55 14.82 1.91
C PHE A 22 21.41 13.33 1.60
N ASN A 23 22.30 12.78 0.78
CA ASN A 23 22.29 11.38 0.40
C ASN A 23 22.58 10.46 1.60
N THR A 24 23.46 10.85 2.50
CA THR A 24 23.73 10.14 3.76
C THR A 24 22.51 10.16 4.69
N SER A 25 21.76 11.24 4.72
CA SER A 25 20.52 11.35 5.49
C SER A 25 19.44 10.43 4.93
N ILE A 26 19.32 10.31 3.62
CA ILE A 26 18.38 9.38 2.96
C ILE A 26 18.68 7.93 3.38
N GLU A 27 19.95 7.50 3.35
CA GLU A 27 20.35 6.15 3.77
C GLU A 27 20.01 5.85 5.24
N LYS A 28 20.05 6.85 6.11
CA LYS A 28 19.71 6.71 7.53
C LYS A 28 18.22 6.68 7.80
N ILE A 29 17.43 7.39 7.00
CA ILE A 29 15.98 7.57 7.22
C ILE A 29 15.18 6.45 6.55
N PHE A 30 15.64 5.97 5.38
CA PHE A 30 14.90 5.01 4.58
C PHE A 30 15.51 3.61 4.63
N ARG A 31 14.65 2.62 4.63
CA ARG A 31 15.00 1.19 4.50
C ARG A 31 14.26 0.57 3.32
N PRO A 32 14.74 -0.59 2.83
CA PRO A 32 14.00 -1.35 1.82
C PRO A 32 12.60 -1.67 2.28
N ALA A 33 11.61 -1.36 1.45
CA ALA A 33 10.21 -1.69 1.71
C ALA A 33 9.78 -2.90 0.90
N HIS A 34 9.24 -3.89 1.59
CA HIS A 34 8.69 -5.09 0.97
C HIS A 34 7.17 -4.95 0.87
N THR A 35 6.65 -5.23 -0.32
CA THR A 35 5.21 -5.37 -0.52
C THR A 35 4.92 -6.81 -0.94
N PHE A 36 4.16 -7.49 -0.12
CA PHE A 36 3.66 -8.83 -0.42
C PHE A 36 2.22 -8.75 -0.90
N ARG A 37 1.90 -9.42 -2.01
CA ARG A 37 0.55 -9.48 -2.56
C ARG A 37 0.22 -10.90 -2.97
N LEU A 38 -0.94 -11.37 -2.54
CA LEU A 38 -1.49 -12.66 -2.92
C LEU A 38 -2.94 -12.46 -3.33
N GLY A 39 -3.35 -13.06 -4.44
CA GLY A 39 -4.74 -12.99 -4.88
C GLY A 39 -5.11 -14.19 -5.72
N GLY A 40 -6.41 -14.47 -5.75
CA GLY A 40 -6.98 -15.54 -6.53
C GLY A 40 -8.36 -15.18 -7.10
N GLU A 41 -8.69 -15.81 -8.21
CA GLU A 41 -10.00 -15.71 -8.86
C GLU A 41 -10.51 -17.12 -9.19
N VAL A 42 -11.77 -17.36 -8.88
CA VAL A 42 -12.48 -18.59 -9.28
C VAL A 42 -13.69 -18.20 -10.14
N LYS A 43 -13.83 -18.81 -11.30
CA LYS A 43 -14.92 -18.58 -12.25
C LYS A 43 -15.84 -19.79 -12.32
N PHE A 44 -17.14 -19.57 -12.23
CA PHE A 44 -18.17 -20.58 -12.48
C PHE A 44 -19.25 -20.03 -13.39
N GLY A 45 -19.24 -20.45 -14.66
CA GLY A 45 -20.15 -19.94 -15.66
C GLY A 45 -20.07 -18.41 -15.79
N PRO A 46 -21.17 -17.68 -15.57
CA PRO A 46 -21.18 -16.23 -15.67
C PRO A 46 -20.63 -15.49 -14.42
N PHE A 47 -20.32 -16.22 -13.35
CA PHE A 47 -19.87 -15.64 -12.07
C PHE A 47 -18.36 -15.73 -11.91
N ALA A 48 -17.78 -14.74 -11.26
CA ALA A 48 -16.39 -14.70 -10.81
C ALA A 48 -16.32 -14.24 -9.36
N LEU A 49 -15.60 -14.99 -8.53
CA LEU A 49 -15.25 -14.61 -7.16
C LEU A 49 -13.76 -14.32 -7.10
N ARG A 50 -13.40 -13.22 -6.45
CA ARG A 50 -12.01 -12.77 -6.28
C ARG A 50 -11.76 -12.53 -4.81
N ALA A 51 -10.58 -12.92 -4.35
CA ALA A 51 -10.09 -12.57 -3.03
C ALA A 51 -8.60 -12.24 -3.13
N GLY A 52 -8.17 -11.27 -2.33
CA GLY A 52 -6.78 -10.87 -2.31
C GLY A 52 -6.38 -10.32 -0.94
N TYR A 53 -5.09 -10.46 -0.67
CA TYR A 53 -4.44 -9.91 0.51
C TYR A 53 -3.14 -9.22 0.09
N ALA A 54 -2.88 -8.05 0.64
CA ALA A 54 -1.61 -7.36 0.45
C ALA A 54 -1.13 -6.80 1.79
N MET A 55 0.18 -6.86 2.00
CA MET A 55 0.87 -6.27 3.14
C MET A 55 1.99 -5.38 2.61
N GLN A 56 2.01 -4.14 3.04
CA GLN A 56 3.02 -3.16 2.70
C GLN A 56 3.77 -2.74 3.96
N CYS A 57 5.08 -2.98 3.99
CA CYS A 57 5.96 -2.58 5.09
C CYS A 57 6.35 -1.10 4.96
N ASN A 58 6.56 -0.45 6.09
CA ASN A 58 6.98 0.95 6.16
C ASN A 58 8.45 1.10 5.72
N PRO A 59 8.77 2.04 4.81
CA PRO A 59 10.14 2.33 4.39
C PRO A 59 10.97 3.17 5.37
N TYR A 60 10.39 3.71 6.45
CA TYR A 60 11.11 4.58 7.40
C TYR A 60 11.81 3.79 8.50
N VAL A 61 13.08 4.13 8.78
CA VAL A 61 13.93 3.47 9.80
C VAL A 61 13.59 3.95 11.21
N GLU A 62 13.30 5.23 11.39
CA GLU A 62 13.12 5.86 12.72
C GLU A 62 11.81 5.51 13.41
N VAL A 63 10.84 5.00 12.70
CA VAL A 63 9.58 4.56 13.31
C VAL A 63 9.81 3.18 13.90
N GLN A 64 10.07 3.12 15.20
CA GLN A 64 10.34 1.91 16.00
C GLN A 64 9.19 0.88 16.01
N ASN A 65 8.15 1.13 15.24
CA ASN A 65 7.07 0.20 15.04
C ASN A 65 6.95 -0.16 13.57
N ASP A 66 6.75 -1.43 13.31
CA ASP A 66 6.34 -1.96 12.03
C ASP A 66 4.95 -1.40 11.66
N ALA A 67 4.91 -0.12 11.25
CA ALA A 67 3.71 0.47 10.65
C ALA A 67 3.50 -0.21 9.30
N SER A 68 2.87 -1.35 9.33
CA SER A 68 2.48 -2.10 8.14
C SER A 68 1.04 -1.75 7.79
N ILE A 69 0.77 -1.59 6.49
CA ILE A 69 -0.58 -1.43 5.99
C ILE A 69 -1.01 -2.76 5.38
N ASN A 70 -2.11 -3.29 5.91
CA ASN A 70 -2.70 -4.53 5.46
C ASN A 70 -3.96 -4.24 4.63
N TYR A 71 -4.07 -4.88 3.47
CA TYR A 71 -5.22 -4.78 2.58
C TYR A 71 -5.85 -6.15 2.42
N THR A 72 -7.14 -6.24 2.66
CA THR A 72 -7.95 -7.42 2.35
C THR A 72 -8.98 -7.04 1.31
N THR A 73 -9.08 -7.78 0.23
CA THR A 73 -9.96 -7.46 -0.89
C THR A 73 -10.86 -8.64 -1.22
N PHE A 74 -12.13 -8.33 -1.49
CA PHE A 74 -13.10 -9.29 -2.00
C PHE A 74 -13.78 -8.71 -3.24
N GLY A 75 -14.01 -9.56 -4.24
CA GLY A 75 -14.67 -9.16 -5.47
C GLY A 75 -15.67 -10.20 -5.93
N PHE A 76 -16.79 -9.71 -6.44
CA PHE A 76 -17.82 -10.51 -7.11
C PHE A 76 -18.07 -9.94 -8.50
N GLY A 77 -18.02 -10.79 -9.52
CA GLY A 77 -18.29 -10.42 -10.90
C GLY A 77 -19.39 -11.30 -11.48
N TYR A 78 -20.26 -10.69 -12.26
CA TYR A 78 -21.25 -11.38 -13.08
C TYR A 78 -21.15 -10.87 -14.52
N ARG A 79 -21.00 -11.79 -15.49
CA ARG A 79 -20.95 -11.44 -16.92
C ARG A 79 -21.77 -12.42 -17.73
N LYS A 80 -22.78 -11.91 -18.41
CA LYS A 80 -23.60 -12.70 -19.32
C LYS A 80 -24.01 -11.87 -20.53
N ASN A 81 -23.71 -12.36 -21.73
CA ASN A 81 -24.03 -11.70 -23.00
C ASN A 81 -23.46 -10.26 -23.06
N LYS A 82 -24.34 -9.27 -23.11
CA LYS A 82 -24.01 -7.85 -23.25
C LYS A 82 -23.98 -7.09 -21.91
N VAL A 83 -24.24 -7.76 -20.78
CA VAL A 83 -24.30 -7.14 -19.45
C VAL A 83 -23.24 -7.73 -18.55
N GLY A 84 -22.52 -6.87 -17.86
CA GLY A 84 -21.59 -7.22 -16.80
C GLY A 84 -21.81 -6.35 -15.55
N PHE A 85 -21.63 -6.96 -14.38
CA PHE A 85 -21.67 -6.30 -13.09
C PHE A 85 -20.47 -6.78 -12.28
N ASP A 86 -19.70 -5.85 -11.74
CA ASP A 86 -18.61 -6.14 -10.82
C ASP A 86 -18.81 -5.36 -9.52
N LEU A 87 -18.64 -6.03 -8.39
CA LEU A 87 -18.63 -5.46 -7.05
C LEU A 87 -17.29 -5.77 -6.41
N ALA A 88 -16.64 -4.78 -5.83
CA ALA A 88 -15.41 -4.96 -5.09
C ALA A 88 -15.50 -4.28 -3.72
N TYR A 89 -14.93 -4.95 -2.72
CA TYR A 89 -14.77 -4.44 -1.37
C TYR A 89 -13.29 -4.50 -0.99
N VAL A 90 -12.77 -3.41 -0.45
CA VAL A 90 -11.41 -3.30 0.05
C VAL A 90 -11.47 -2.84 1.50
N HIS A 91 -10.85 -3.61 2.36
CA HIS A 91 -10.61 -3.28 3.76
C HIS A 91 -9.12 -3.06 3.97
N SER A 92 -8.72 -1.88 4.45
CA SER A 92 -7.33 -1.62 4.81
C SER A 92 -7.21 -1.19 6.27
N THR A 93 -6.17 -1.69 6.92
CA THR A 93 -5.81 -1.34 8.29
C THR A 93 -4.36 -0.94 8.32
N GLY A 94 -4.08 0.25 8.82
CA GLY A 94 -2.73 0.78 9.01
C GLY A 94 -2.56 1.25 10.44
N ASP A 95 -1.43 0.91 11.05
CA ASP A 95 -1.04 1.42 12.37
C ASP A 95 0.04 2.49 12.18
N SER A 96 -0.16 3.66 12.79
CA SER A 96 0.83 4.73 12.81
C SER A 96 0.98 5.29 14.22
N LYS A 97 2.20 5.68 14.57
CA LYS A 97 2.50 6.36 15.82
C LYS A 97 2.91 7.79 15.55
N TYR A 98 2.29 8.71 16.29
CA TYR A 98 2.66 10.11 16.26
C TYR A 98 3.27 10.51 17.61
N TYR A 99 4.40 11.20 17.54
CA TYR A 99 5.06 11.82 18.67
C TYR A 99 4.76 13.32 18.64
N TRP A 100 4.01 13.80 19.64
CA TRP A 100 3.62 15.20 19.73
C TRP A 100 4.65 16.05 20.47
N TYR A 101 5.22 15.49 21.55
CA TYR A 101 6.24 16.11 22.41
C TYR A 101 7.07 15.00 23.05
N ASP A 102 8.22 15.38 23.64
CA ASP A 102 9.08 14.47 24.41
C ASP A 102 8.26 13.72 25.49
N GLY A 103 8.03 12.43 25.28
CA GLY A 103 7.28 11.57 26.20
C GLY A 103 5.77 11.40 25.94
N ALA A 104 5.19 12.06 24.93
CA ALA A 104 3.79 11.86 24.53
C ALA A 104 3.67 11.05 23.24
N GLU A 105 3.46 9.74 23.37
CA GLU A 105 3.19 8.83 22.26
C GLU A 105 1.67 8.69 22.04
N SER A 106 1.23 8.78 20.80
CA SER A 106 -0.14 8.49 20.40
C SER A 106 -0.16 7.40 19.34
N ASN A 107 -0.84 6.29 19.63
CA ASN A 107 -1.10 5.24 18.66
C ASN A 107 -2.35 5.59 17.88
N MET A 108 -2.25 5.60 16.56
CA MET A 108 -3.36 5.83 15.65
C MET A 108 -3.52 4.62 14.74
N THR A 109 -4.69 4.00 14.79
CA THR A 109 -5.07 2.94 13.86
C THR A 109 -6.02 3.53 12.83
N GLU A 110 -5.63 3.50 11.58
CA GLU A 110 -6.47 3.94 10.46
C GLU A 110 -7.14 2.73 9.81
N ILE A 111 -8.46 2.79 9.70
CA ILE A 111 -9.26 1.76 9.04
C ILE A 111 -10.00 2.42 7.87
N HIS A 112 -9.74 1.93 6.66
CA HIS A 112 -10.45 2.37 5.47
C HIS A 112 -11.26 1.21 4.87
N ASN A 113 -12.50 1.50 4.52
CA ASN A 113 -13.40 0.58 3.83
C ASN A 113 -13.86 1.22 2.53
N ILE A 114 -13.62 0.55 1.42
CA ILE A 114 -13.99 1.04 0.08
C ILE A 114 -14.90 -0.01 -0.57
N ILE A 115 -16.05 0.43 -1.04
CA ILE A 115 -16.95 -0.39 -1.86
C ILE A 115 -17.02 0.23 -3.24
N GLN A 116 -16.79 -0.56 -4.27
CA GLN A 116 -16.86 -0.15 -5.67
C GLN A 116 -17.80 -1.06 -6.43
N ALA A 117 -18.72 -0.48 -7.18
CA ALA A 117 -19.61 -1.18 -8.09
C ALA A 117 -19.41 -0.68 -9.53
N THR A 118 -19.35 -1.59 -10.49
CA THR A 118 -19.18 -1.28 -11.91
C THR A 118 -20.24 -2.01 -12.73
N LEU A 119 -20.94 -1.29 -13.58
CA LEU A 119 -21.86 -1.82 -14.56
C LEU A 119 -21.25 -1.71 -15.96
N ILE A 120 -21.24 -2.81 -16.70
CA ILE A 120 -20.69 -2.90 -18.06
C ILE A 120 -21.84 -3.25 -18.99
N LEU A 121 -22.09 -2.39 -19.97
CA LEU A 121 -23.06 -2.61 -21.05
C LEU A 121 -22.30 -2.64 -22.38
N LYS A 122 -22.50 -3.71 -23.17
CA LYS A 122 -21.96 -3.83 -24.53
C LYS A 122 -23.10 -3.67 -25.52
N PHE A 123 -22.99 -2.72 -26.40
CA PHE A 123 -23.95 -2.46 -27.48
C PHE A 123 -23.61 -3.27 -28.73
#